data_417d25916a433d39568e11022ed410c4
#
_entry.id   417d25916a433d39568e11022ed410c4
#
_cell.length_a   1.000
_cell.length_b   1.000
_cell.length_c   1.000
_cell.angle_alpha   90.00
_cell.angle_beta   90.00
_cell.angle_gamma   90.00
#
_symmetry.space_group_name_H-M   'P 1'
#
loop_
_entity.id
_entity.type
_entity.pdbx_description
1 polymer ?
#
loop_
_entity_poly.entity_id
_entity_poly.type
_entity_poly.pdbx_seq_one_letter_code
_entity_poly.pdbx_strand_id
1 'polypeptide(L)'
;MTRRSWLRLMAAGVLVVWLCLFLHWDNTEKSMIRALLVETNGDSWTVGLLYQFPVASADSSEAEAAIRLCIGRGPELSSAISAAEEALPQRADWRLCEYLLAGQDSVQRTLSACEELFLHRPYGRLASRVFGRSFSVEILKERADETDVLPENLLQCIKNAAPAAPRLYQQSSGFILPVVELEDENAHYRPEALVVTPEQTGQLTESQTEMALLLQGKSWTDTGEHRFALEAGPLRLRRTFCGVEREGERFLLRVNALSRNNALPADAEAELEALCADTVRRCWTLGLDISGLGAHQALRDGHFALTTKNVCPEIRADVKLMKC
;
A
#
# COMPACT_ATOMS: atom_id res chain seq x y z
N MET A 1 -38.12 -42.65 -33.06
CA MET A 1 -37.21 -41.51 -32.78
C MET A 1 -36.35 -41.25 -34.02
N THR A 2 -36.36 -40.03 -34.52
CA THR A 2 -35.58 -39.71 -35.72
C THR A 2 -34.08 -39.54 -35.32
N ARG A 3 -33.19 -39.88 -36.23
CA ARG A 3 -31.73 -39.75 -36.06
C ARG A 3 -31.33 -38.34 -35.52
N ARG A 4 -32.10 -37.30 -35.88
CA ARG A 4 -31.92 -35.92 -35.39
C ARG A 4 -32.29 -35.73 -33.89
N SER A 5 -33.31 -36.45 -33.40
CA SER A 5 -33.71 -36.40 -31.97
C SER A 5 -32.65 -37.07 -31.10
N TRP A 6 -32.03 -38.14 -31.58
CA TRP A 6 -30.98 -38.84 -30.85
C TRP A 6 -29.70 -38.01 -30.74
N LEU A 7 -29.31 -37.31 -31.81
CA LEU A 7 -28.17 -36.39 -31.83
C LEU A 7 -28.39 -35.21 -30.85
N ARG A 8 -29.61 -34.67 -30.75
CA ARG A 8 -29.92 -33.59 -29.80
C ARG A 8 -29.85 -34.06 -28.33
N LEU A 9 -30.31 -35.28 -28.06
CA LEU A 9 -30.21 -35.89 -26.73
C LEU A 9 -28.75 -36.14 -26.31
N MET A 10 -27.93 -36.63 -27.23
CA MET A 10 -26.48 -36.82 -27.01
C MET A 10 -25.79 -35.47 -26.75
N ALA A 11 -26.05 -34.44 -27.57
CA ALA A 11 -25.49 -33.12 -27.40
C ALA A 11 -25.93 -32.49 -26.04
N ALA A 12 -27.19 -32.63 -25.64
CA ALA A 12 -27.67 -32.17 -24.34
C ALA A 12 -27.00 -32.93 -23.17
N GLY A 13 -26.83 -34.25 -23.32
CA GLY A 13 -26.09 -35.04 -22.31
C GLY A 13 -24.63 -34.61 -22.15
N VAL A 14 -23.93 -34.40 -23.24
CA VAL A 14 -22.53 -33.90 -23.23
C VAL A 14 -22.47 -32.50 -22.57
N LEU A 15 -23.43 -31.61 -22.89
CA LEU A 15 -23.48 -30.26 -22.33
C LEU A 15 -23.76 -30.30 -20.81
N VAL A 16 -24.65 -31.18 -20.35
CA VAL A 16 -24.91 -31.36 -18.92
C VAL A 16 -23.69 -31.91 -18.19
N VAL A 17 -23.04 -32.95 -18.75
CA VAL A 17 -21.79 -33.49 -18.16
C VAL A 17 -20.70 -32.44 -18.12
N TRP A 18 -20.52 -31.66 -19.19
CA TRP A 18 -19.57 -30.56 -19.23
C TRP A 18 -19.89 -29.48 -18.20
N LEU A 19 -21.18 -29.10 -18.06
CA LEU A 19 -21.63 -28.15 -17.07
C LEU A 19 -21.42 -28.65 -15.64
N CYS A 20 -21.70 -29.92 -15.37
CA CYS A 20 -21.47 -30.55 -14.07
C CYS A 20 -19.96 -30.60 -13.74
N LEU A 21 -19.12 -30.96 -14.71
CA LEU A 21 -17.66 -30.94 -14.52
C LEU A 21 -17.14 -29.52 -14.29
N PHE A 22 -17.66 -28.53 -15.03
CA PHE A 22 -17.29 -27.14 -14.87
C PHE A 22 -17.70 -26.60 -13.49
N LEU A 23 -18.94 -26.86 -13.06
CA LEU A 23 -19.43 -26.48 -11.74
C LEU A 23 -18.68 -27.20 -10.61
N HIS A 24 -18.33 -28.47 -10.79
CA HIS A 24 -17.54 -29.21 -9.81
C HIS A 24 -16.11 -28.66 -9.72
N TRP A 25 -15.51 -28.27 -10.86
CA TRP A 25 -14.17 -27.68 -10.89
C TRP A 25 -14.13 -26.28 -10.24
N ASP A 26 -15.19 -25.47 -10.38
CA ASP A 26 -15.25 -24.14 -9.82
C ASP A 26 -15.59 -24.16 -8.30
N ASN A 27 -16.24 -25.24 -7.81
CA ASN A 27 -16.57 -25.46 -6.41
C ASN A 27 -15.45 -26.12 -5.59
N THR A 28 -14.24 -26.33 -6.15
CA THR A 28 -13.12 -26.75 -5.32
C THR A 28 -12.79 -25.65 -4.33
N GLU A 29 -12.81 -26.00 -3.05
CA GLU A 29 -12.36 -25.10 -1.98
C GLU A 29 -10.96 -24.58 -2.32
N LYS A 30 -10.75 -23.26 -2.18
CA LYS A 30 -9.51 -22.59 -2.53
C LYS A 30 -9.05 -21.75 -1.36
N SER A 31 -7.74 -21.73 -1.13
CA SER A 31 -7.12 -20.79 -0.21
C SER A 31 -7.02 -19.41 -0.89
N MET A 32 -7.85 -18.46 -0.46
CA MET A 32 -7.90 -17.13 -1.04
C MET A 32 -6.76 -16.26 -0.50
N ILE A 33 -5.75 -15.97 -1.32
CA ILE A 33 -4.63 -15.12 -0.94
C ILE A 33 -5.11 -13.67 -0.83
N ARG A 34 -4.90 -13.05 0.35
CA ARG A 34 -5.30 -11.67 0.64
C ARG A 34 -4.11 -10.70 0.58
N ALA A 35 -2.96 -11.13 1.09
CA ALA A 35 -1.75 -10.35 1.08
C ALA A 35 -0.51 -11.22 0.86
N LEU A 36 0.47 -10.64 0.19
CA LEU A 36 1.78 -11.19 -0.04
C LEU A 36 2.81 -10.41 0.78
N LEU A 37 3.53 -11.09 1.66
CA LEU A 37 4.65 -10.55 2.39
C LEU A 37 5.94 -11.04 1.73
N VAL A 38 6.85 -10.15 1.43
CA VAL A 38 8.12 -10.52 0.77
C VAL A 38 9.29 -9.94 1.55
N GLU A 39 10.29 -10.78 1.74
CA GLU A 39 11.56 -10.43 2.35
C GLU A 39 12.70 -11.02 1.55
N THR A 40 13.78 -10.29 1.42
CA THR A 40 15.03 -10.83 0.88
C THR A 40 16.14 -10.63 1.88
N ASN A 41 16.86 -11.71 2.12
CA ASN A 41 18.01 -11.72 3.03
C ASN A 41 19.23 -12.23 2.24
N GLY A 42 19.99 -11.29 1.66
CA GLY A 42 21.09 -11.62 0.75
C GLY A 42 20.61 -12.31 -0.51
N ASP A 43 20.95 -13.59 -0.67
CA ASP A 43 20.65 -14.39 -1.86
C ASP A 43 19.40 -15.26 -1.72
N SER A 44 18.67 -15.16 -0.62
CA SER A 44 17.45 -15.92 -0.38
C SER A 44 16.22 -15.05 -0.24
N TRP A 45 15.08 -15.59 -0.65
CA TRP A 45 13.78 -14.98 -0.53
C TRP A 45 12.93 -15.73 0.48
N THR A 46 12.25 -14.99 1.36
CA THR A 46 11.21 -15.50 2.24
C THR A 46 9.89 -14.84 1.86
N VAL A 47 8.88 -15.66 1.68
CA VAL A 47 7.54 -15.23 1.30
C VAL A 47 6.55 -15.70 2.35
N GLY A 48 5.69 -14.78 2.81
CA GLY A 48 4.51 -15.08 3.62
C GLY A 48 3.24 -14.86 2.80
N LEU A 49 2.30 -15.80 2.86
CA LEU A 49 0.99 -15.66 2.28
C LEU A 49 -0.04 -15.53 3.40
N LEU A 50 -0.68 -14.36 3.51
CA LEU A 50 -1.91 -14.22 4.30
C LEU A 50 -3.07 -14.72 3.46
N TYR A 51 -3.70 -15.78 3.90
CA TYR A 51 -4.78 -16.42 3.17
C TYR A 51 -6.02 -16.61 4.04
N GLN A 52 -7.16 -16.55 3.38
CA GLN A 52 -8.46 -16.82 3.97
C GLN A 52 -8.83 -18.26 3.72
N PHE A 53 -9.20 -18.96 4.79
CA PHE A 53 -9.62 -20.35 4.74
C PHE A 53 -11.02 -20.48 5.31
N PRO A 54 -11.96 -21.13 4.60
CA PRO A 54 -13.28 -21.39 5.14
C PRO A 54 -13.17 -22.41 6.29
N VAL A 55 -13.50 -21.98 7.49
CA VAL A 55 -13.62 -22.91 8.64
C VAL A 55 -15.05 -23.42 8.68
N ALA A 56 -15.24 -24.72 8.49
CA ALA A 56 -16.53 -25.36 8.70
C ALA A 56 -16.81 -25.35 10.21
N SER A 57 -17.61 -24.40 10.69
CA SER A 57 -18.13 -24.43 12.05
C SER A 57 -19.35 -25.35 12.09
N ALA A 58 -19.32 -26.31 12.99
CA ALA A 58 -20.42 -27.29 13.13
C ALA A 58 -21.75 -26.67 13.58
N ASP A 59 -21.74 -25.44 14.11
CA ASP A 59 -22.89 -24.80 14.76
C ASP A 59 -23.40 -23.51 14.11
N SER A 60 -22.75 -22.98 13.08
CA SER A 60 -23.20 -21.74 12.40
C SER A 60 -23.39 -21.97 10.91
N SER A 61 -24.52 -21.47 10.38
CA SER A 61 -24.82 -21.47 8.94
C SER A 61 -23.90 -20.52 8.13
N GLU A 62 -23.02 -19.78 8.79
CA GLU A 62 -22.00 -18.93 8.19
C GLU A 62 -20.62 -19.50 8.54
N ALA A 63 -19.92 -20.00 7.53
CA ALA A 63 -18.53 -20.41 7.68
C ALA A 63 -17.69 -19.19 8.05
N GLU A 64 -17.21 -19.13 9.29
CA GLU A 64 -16.32 -18.09 9.74
C GLU A 64 -14.97 -18.28 9.04
N ALA A 65 -14.56 -17.28 8.28
CA ALA A 65 -13.37 -17.37 7.45
C ALA A 65 -12.17 -16.86 8.24
N ALA A 66 -11.35 -17.75 8.78
CA ALA A 66 -10.12 -17.40 9.48
C ALA A 66 -9.02 -16.94 8.52
N ILE A 67 -8.27 -15.91 8.92
CA ILE A 67 -7.04 -15.50 8.23
C ILE A 67 -5.86 -16.25 8.84
N ARG A 68 -5.06 -16.87 7.99
CA ARG A 68 -3.87 -17.63 8.37
C ARG A 68 -2.66 -17.21 7.58
N LEU A 69 -1.47 -17.59 8.06
CA LEU A 69 -0.19 -17.33 7.44
C LEU A 69 0.53 -18.65 7.12
N CYS A 70 1.00 -18.79 5.88
CA CYS A 70 1.99 -19.78 5.53
C CYS A 70 3.26 -19.11 5.00
N ILE A 71 4.39 -19.81 5.08
CA ILE A 71 5.70 -19.31 4.67
C ILE A 71 6.33 -20.25 3.66
N GLY A 72 7.00 -19.66 2.65
CA GLY A 72 7.88 -20.37 1.74
C GLY A 72 9.24 -19.67 1.62
N ARG A 73 10.27 -20.44 1.33
CA ARG A 73 11.64 -19.95 1.15
C ARG A 73 12.23 -20.50 -0.14
N GLY A 74 13.07 -19.70 -0.79
CA GLY A 74 13.75 -20.12 -2.01
C GLY A 74 14.87 -19.20 -2.44
N PRO A 75 15.72 -19.62 -3.38
CA PRO A 75 16.77 -18.79 -3.95
C PRO A 75 16.22 -17.69 -4.85
N GLU A 76 15.03 -17.88 -5.41
CA GLU A 76 14.31 -16.91 -6.23
C GLU A 76 12.93 -16.61 -5.64
N LEU A 77 12.39 -15.42 -5.94
CA LEU A 77 11.05 -15.04 -5.49
C LEU A 77 9.98 -16.02 -5.97
N SER A 78 10.08 -16.50 -7.21
CA SER A 78 9.15 -17.48 -7.77
C SER A 78 9.18 -18.82 -7.05
N SER A 79 10.37 -19.32 -6.67
CA SER A 79 10.53 -20.57 -5.93
C SER A 79 10.05 -20.43 -4.48
N ALA A 80 10.27 -19.27 -3.84
CA ALA A 80 9.76 -18.99 -2.53
C ALA A 80 8.20 -18.94 -2.50
N ILE A 81 7.58 -18.34 -3.52
CA ILE A 81 6.13 -18.35 -3.68
C ILE A 81 5.62 -19.77 -3.88
N SER A 82 6.25 -20.57 -4.75
CA SER A 82 5.84 -21.97 -4.97
C SER A 82 5.94 -22.80 -3.70
N ALA A 83 7.00 -22.61 -2.90
CA ALA A 83 7.14 -23.28 -1.60
C ALA A 83 6.06 -22.85 -0.59
N ALA A 84 5.65 -21.57 -0.62
CA ALA A 84 4.55 -21.11 0.21
C ALA A 84 3.18 -21.67 -0.26
N GLU A 85 2.97 -21.80 -1.59
CA GLU A 85 1.77 -22.43 -2.15
C GLU A 85 1.67 -23.91 -1.79
N GLU A 86 2.79 -24.65 -1.75
CA GLU A 86 2.82 -26.06 -1.33
C GLU A 86 2.46 -26.24 0.15
N ALA A 87 2.69 -25.22 0.98
CA ALA A 87 2.31 -25.23 2.39
C ALA A 87 0.83 -24.89 2.64
N LEU A 88 0.06 -24.47 1.61
CA LEU A 88 -1.36 -24.20 1.73
C LEU A 88 -2.18 -25.49 1.85
N PRO A 89 -3.27 -25.50 2.64
CA PRO A 89 -4.15 -26.67 2.75
C PRO A 89 -4.91 -26.97 1.44
N GLN A 90 -5.04 -25.98 0.57
CA GLN A 90 -5.78 -26.05 -0.69
C GLN A 90 -5.09 -25.19 -1.76
N ARG A 91 -5.52 -25.36 -3.02
CA ARG A 91 -4.98 -24.59 -4.13
C ARG A 91 -5.09 -23.08 -3.91
N ALA A 92 -4.01 -22.34 -4.16
CA ALA A 92 -3.98 -20.89 -4.08
C ALA A 92 -4.94 -20.22 -5.07
N ASP A 93 -5.70 -19.23 -4.62
CA ASP A 93 -6.43 -18.29 -5.46
C ASP A 93 -5.89 -16.88 -5.26
N TRP A 94 -5.19 -16.37 -6.27
CA TRP A 94 -4.53 -15.07 -6.25
C TRP A 94 -5.42 -13.89 -6.65
N ARG A 95 -6.65 -14.14 -7.08
CA ARG A 95 -7.57 -13.10 -7.59
C ARG A 95 -7.86 -12.01 -6.55
N LEU A 96 -7.75 -12.33 -5.27
CA LEU A 96 -8.00 -11.42 -4.15
C LEU A 96 -6.72 -10.91 -3.46
N CYS A 97 -5.53 -11.17 -4.04
CA CYS A 97 -4.29 -10.63 -3.53
C CYS A 97 -4.18 -9.14 -3.88
N GLU A 98 -4.58 -8.30 -2.94
CA GLU A 98 -4.66 -6.84 -3.11
C GLU A 98 -3.52 -6.09 -2.41
N TYR A 99 -2.79 -6.77 -1.51
CA TYR A 99 -1.79 -6.14 -0.66
C TYR A 99 -0.43 -6.80 -0.81
N LEU A 100 0.61 -5.97 -0.85
CA LEU A 100 2.01 -6.37 -0.90
C LEU A 100 2.75 -5.68 0.24
N LEU A 101 3.39 -6.46 1.12
CA LEU A 101 4.20 -5.96 2.22
C LEU A 101 5.66 -6.29 1.97
N ALA A 102 6.49 -5.26 1.81
CA ALA A 102 7.92 -5.38 1.60
C ALA A 102 8.69 -5.07 2.89
N GLY A 103 9.75 -5.81 3.18
CA GLY A 103 10.67 -5.46 4.26
C GLY A 103 11.30 -4.09 4.01
N GLN A 104 11.33 -3.21 5.02
CA GLN A 104 11.80 -1.83 4.86
C GLN A 104 13.24 -1.75 4.35
N ASP A 105 14.13 -2.65 4.78
CA ASP A 105 15.55 -2.64 4.44
C ASP A 105 15.83 -3.11 3.01
N SER A 106 14.86 -3.79 2.39
CA SER A 106 14.98 -4.37 1.04
C SER A 106 13.87 -3.91 0.11
N VAL A 107 13.15 -2.84 0.46
CA VAL A 107 11.91 -2.45 -0.20
C VAL A 107 12.05 -2.25 -1.71
N GLN A 108 13.09 -1.55 -2.17
CA GLN A 108 13.30 -1.31 -3.62
C GLN A 108 13.50 -2.62 -4.39
N ARG A 109 14.42 -3.48 -3.90
CA ARG A 109 14.70 -4.79 -4.50
C ARG A 109 13.46 -5.66 -4.54
N THR A 110 12.70 -5.68 -3.43
CA THR A 110 11.45 -6.44 -3.31
C THR A 110 10.40 -5.95 -4.31
N LEU A 111 10.18 -4.64 -4.40
CA LEU A 111 9.15 -4.09 -5.29
C LEU A 111 9.51 -4.32 -6.76
N SER A 112 10.78 -4.13 -7.14
CA SER A 112 11.23 -4.38 -8.51
C SER A 112 11.06 -5.85 -8.91
N ALA A 113 11.42 -6.79 -8.02
CA ALA A 113 11.24 -8.21 -8.27
C ALA A 113 9.76 -8.60 -8.36
N CYS A 114 8.89 -8.01 -7.52
CA CYS A 114 7.46 -8.26 -7.58
C CYS A 114 6.83 -7.68 -8.86
N GLU A 115 7.22 -6.48 -9.28
CA GLU A 115 6.74 -5.88 -10.54
C GLU A 115 7.09 -6.75 -11.73
N GLU A 116 8.34 -7.16 -11.86
CA GLU A 116 8.80 -8.05 -12.93
C GLU A 116 8.05 -9.39 -12.89
N LEU A 117 7.92 -10.01 -11.74
CA LEU A 117 7.22 -11.28 -11.60
C LEU A 117 5.73 -11.18 -11.97
N PHE A 118 5.04 -10.13 -11.54
CA PHE A 118 3.60 -9.96 -11.78
C PHE A 118 3.27 -9.58 -13.22
N LEU A 119 4.23 -9.07 -13.99
CA LEU A 119 4.09 -8.89 -15.43
C LEU A 119 4.02 -10.22 -16.17
N HIS A 120 4.69 -11.26 -15.66
CA HIS A 120 4.84 -12.54 -16.33
C HIS A 120 4.01 -13.66 -15.71
N ARG A 121 3.57 -13.53 -14.47
CA ARG A 121 2.84 -14.56 -13.74
C ARG A 121 1.68 -13.97 -12.91
N PRO A 122 0.55 -14.68 -12.79
CA PRO A 122 -0.65 -14.17 -12.12
C PRO A 122 -0.58 -14.32 -10.58
N TYR A 123 0.58 -14.10 -9.95
CA TYR A 123 0.76 -14.17 -8.48
C TYR A 123 0.34 -12.90 -7.74
N GLY A 124 -0.16 -11.91 -8.43
CA GLY A 124 -0.58 -10.65 -7.87
C GLY A 124 -1.03 -9.69 -8.95
N ARG A 125 -1.26 -8.45 -8.55
CA ARG A 125 -1.69 -7.41 -9.47
C ARG A 125 -0.72 -6.24 -9.38
N LEU A 126 -0.32 -5.67 -10.49
CA LEU A 126 0.42 -4.40 -10.52
C LEU A 126 -0.36 -3.26 -9.80
N ALA A 127 -1.67 -3.42 -9.68
CA ALA A 127 -2.53 -2.52 -8.93
C ALA A 127 -2.58 -2.81 -7.42
N SER A 128 -1.84 -3.83 -6.92
CA SER A 128 -1.77 -4.13 -5.49
C SER A 128 -1.25 -2.94 -4.70
N ARG A 129 -1.84 -2.72 -3.53
CA ARG A 129 -1.42 -1.69 -2.59
C ARG A 129 -0.15 -2.14 -1.88
N VAL A 130 0.80 -1.23 -1.76
CA VAL A 130 2.12 -1.52 -1.22
C VAL A 130 2.29 -0.91 0.17
N PHE A 131 2.91 -1.69 1.05
CA PHE A 131 3.25 -1.31 2.42
C PHE A 131 4.69 -1.72 2.73
N GLY A 132 5.38 -0.93 3.54
CA GLY A 132 6.59 -1.35 4.22
C GLY A 132 6.24 -2.12 5.49
N ARG A 133 7.15 -2.94 5.99
CA ARG A 133 7.06 -3.57 7.30
C ARG A 133 8.41 -3.55 8.01
N SER A 134 8.40 -3.40 9.33
CA SER A 134 9.60 -3.38 10.18
C SER A 134 9.91 -4.72 10.85
N PHE A 135 9.06 -5.72 10.68
CA PHE A 135 9.20 -7.06 11.25
C PHE A 135 9.55 -8.10 10.17
N SER A 136 10.17 -9.23 10.55
CA SER A 136 10.41 -10.33 9.63
C SER A 136 9.17 -11.22 9.44
N VAL A 137 9.14 -11.96 8.33
CA VAL A 137 8.05 -12.92 8.05
C VAL A 137 8.06 -14.04 9.06
N GLU A 138 9.25 -14.44 9.51
CA GLU A 138 9.44 -15.48 10.52
C GLU A 138 8.86 -15.07 11.89
N ILE A 139 9.16 -13.85 12.36
CA ILE A 139 8.59 -13.33 13.62
C ILE A 139 7.08 -13.29 13.55
N LEU A 140 6.52 -12.85 12.42
CA LEU A 140 5.06 -12.85 12.24
C LEU A 140 4.50 -14.27 12.31
N LYS A 141 5.17 -15.26 11.70
CA LYS A 141 4.72 -16.66 11.72
C LYS A 141 4.79 -17.25 13.13
N GLU A 142 5.88 -17.03 13.84
CA GLU A 142 6.06 -17.50 15.22
C GLU A 142 4.94 -16.97 16.12
N ARG A 143 4.68 -15.66 16.06
CA ARG A 143 3.58 -15.04 16.82
C ARG A 143 2.18 -15.49 16.35
N ALA A 144 2.01 -15.69 15.05
CA ALA A 144 0.74 -16.18 14.51
C ALA A 144 0.43 -17.64 14.89
N ASP A 145 1.46 -18.43 15.21
CA ASP A 145 1.28 -19.79 15.74
C ASP A 145 0.93 -19.79 17.24
N GLU A 146 1.26 -18.71 17.96
CA GLU A 146 0.87 -18.51 19.35
C GLU A 146 -0.56 -17.94 19.48
N THR A 147 -0.96 -17.06 18.54
CA THR A 147 -2.25 -16.38 18.59
C THR A 147 -2.87 -16.29 17.20
N ASP A 148 -4.05 -16.92 17.01
CA ASP A 148 -4.79 -16.92 15.74
C ASP A 148 -5.29 -15.50 15.31
N VAL A 149 -5.21 -14.50 16.20
CA VAL A 149 -5.78 -13.15 16.01
C VAL A 149 -4.84 -12.23 15.22
N LEU A 150 -3.52 -12.42 15.34
CA LEU A 150 -2.54 -11.50 14.75
C LEU A 150 -2.61 -11.38 13.23
N PRO A 151 -2.79 -12.45 12.44
CA PRO A 151 -2.94 -12.33 10.98
C PRO A 151 -4.17 -11.52 10.56
N GLU A 152 -5.25 -11.61 11.31
CA GLU A 152 -6.47 -10.84 11.07
C GLU A 152 -6.29 -9.37 11.42
N ASN A 153 -5.68 -9.06 12.59
CA ASN A 153 -5.36 -7.70 13.01
C ASN A 153 -4.42 -7.01 11.99
N LEU A 154 -3.42 -7.73 11.48
CA LEU A 154 -2.55 -7.23 10.43
C LEU A 154 -3.35 -6.90 9.16
N LEU A 155 -4.19 -7.81 8.70
CA LEU A 155 -5.00 -7.58 7.50
C LEU A 155 -5.97 -6.41 7.70
N GLN A 156 -6.57 -6.26 8.88
CA GLN A 156 -7.46 -5.15 9.18
C GLN A 156 -6.70 -3.80 9.23
N CYS A 157 -5.53 -3.77 9.84
CA CYS A 157 -4.64 -2.62 9.83
C CYS A 157 -4.38 -2.17 8.38
N ILE A 158 -3.93 -3.09 7.52
CA ILE A 158 -3.63 -2.81 6.11
C ILE A 158 -4.86 -2.28 5.37
N LYS A 159 -6.03 -2.86 5.57
CA LYS A 159 -7.27 -2.43 4.92
C LYS A 159 -7.63 -0.98 5.25
N ASN A 160 -7.42 -0.56 6.49
CA ASN A 160 -7.78 0.78 6.95
C ASN A 160 -7.00 1.88 6.21
N ALA A 161 -5.71 1.67 5.93
CA ALA A 161 -4.90 2.64 5.18
C ALA A 161 -4.84 2.36 3.67
N ALA A 162 -5.39 1.24 3.20
CA ALA A 162 -5.32 0.86 1.79
C ALA A 162 -5.76 1.96 0.81
N PRO A 163 -6.79 2.79 1.08
CA PRO A 163 -7.20 3.84 0.14
C PRO A 163 -6.08 4.84 -0.18
N ALA A 164 -5.21 5.15 0.79
CA ALA A 164 -4.12 6.11 0.63
C ALA A 164 -2.78 5.46 0.24
N ALA A 165 -2.62 4.15 0.45
CA ALA A 165 -1.39 3.44 0.12
C ALA A 165 -1.08 3.47 -1.39
N PRO A 166 0.19 3.58 -1.79
CA PRO A 166 0.60 3.56 -3.19
C PRO A 166 0.33 2.20 -3.82
N ARG A 167 0.31 2.17 -5.15
CA ARG A 167 0.19 0.94 -5.92
C ARG A 167 1.53 0.54 -6.54
N LEU A 168 1.75 -0.75 -6.72
CA LEU A 168 3.02 -1.27 -7.23
C LEU A 168 3.43 -0.62 -8.57
N TYR A 169 2.51 -0.42 -9.52
CA TYR A 169 2.80 0.23 -10.81
C TYR A 169 3.27 1.69 -10.70
N GLN A 170 3.14 2.33 -9.54
CA GLN A 170 3.62 3.71 -9.30
C GLN A 170 5.11 3.77 -8.92
N GLN A 171 5.79 2.62 -8.81
CA GLN A 171 7.18 2.54 -8.39
C GLN A 171 8.11 3.40 -9.24
N SER A 172 7.90 3.48 -10.55
CA SER A 172 8.72 4.27 -11.47
C SER A 172 8.71 5.78 -11.19
N SER A 173 7.63 6.29 -10.59
CA SER A 173 7.51 7.71 -10.21
C SER A 173 7.91 8.02 -8.78
N GLY A 174 8.15 7.00 -7.97
CA GLY A 174 8.34 7.11 -6.54
C GLY A 174 7.05 7.41 -5.77
N PHE A 175 7.06 7.14 -4.47
CA PHE A 175 5.91 7.35 -3.60
C PHE A 175 6.29 7.39 -2.11
N ILE A 176 5.32 7.79 -1.29
CA ILE A 176 5.38 7.69 0.18
C ILE A 176 4.75 6.36 0.58
N LEU A 177 5.49 5.56 1.34
CA LEU A 177 5.14 4.21 1.73
C LEU A 177 4.85 4.15 3.23
N PRO A 178 3.62 3.77 3.64
CA PRO A 178 3.31 3.50 5.04
C PRO A 178 4.06 2.25 5.52
N VAL A 179 4.58 2.30 6.73
CA VAL A 179 5.28 1.18 7.37
C VAL A 179 4.41 0.60 8.48
N VAL A 180 4.21 -0.71 8.43
CA VAL A 180 3.47 -1.46 9.45
C VAL A 180 4.45 -2.05 10.46
N GLU A 181 4.11 -1.94 11.73
CA GLU A 181 4.81 -2.55 12.87
C GLU A 181 3.89 -3.51 13.62
N LEU A 182 4.51 -4.40 14.37
CA LEU A 182 3.80 -5.30 15.27
C LEU A 182 4.13 -4.91 16.72
N GLU A 183 3.09 -4.66 17.50
CA GLU A 183 3.18 -4.45 18.93
C GLU A 183 2.25 -5.48 19.61
N ASP A 184 2.84 -6.42 20.31
CA ASP A 184 2.15 -7.59 20.88
C ASP A 184 1.29 -8.33 19.84
N GLU A 185 -0.02 -8.39 20.03
CA GLU A 185 -0.99 -9.03 19.13
C GLU A 185 -1.59 -8.06 18.10
N ASN A 186 -1.14 -6.82 18.08
CA ASN A 186 -1.68 -5.78 17.21
C ASN A 186 -0.69 -5.37 16.12
N ALA A 187 -1.25 -4.92 15.00
CA ALA A 187 -0.51 -4.25 13.95
C ALA A 187 -0.93 -2.78 13.89
N HIS A 188 0.02 -1.89 13.73
CA HIS A 188 -0.23 -0.46 13.61
C HIS A 188 0.71 0.17 12.59
N TYR A 189 0.42 1.41 12.19
CA TYR A 189 1.31 2.17 11.33
C TYR A 189 2.30 2.96 12.15
N ARG A 190 3.56 2.94 11.68
CA ARG A 190 4.55 3.89 12.16
C ARG A 190 4.10 5.30 11.80
N PRO A 191 4.35 6.28 12.67
CA PRO A 191 4.12 7.68 12.33
C PRO A 191 5.06 8.16 11.19
N GLU A 192 6.26 7.56 11.07
CA GLU A 192 7.23 7.86 10.03
C GLU A 192 7.02 6.98 8.80
N ALA A 193 6.99 7.61 7.64
CA ALA A 193 6.91 6.93 6.36
C ALA A 193 8.26 6.80 5.67
N LEU A 194 8.32 5.89 4.70
CA LEU A 194 9.42 5.82 3.75
C LEU A 194 9.07 6.57 2.46
N VAL A 195 10.00 7.34 1.95
CA VAL A 195 10.01 7.76 0.55
C VAL A 195 10.76 6.70 -0.23
N VAL A 196 10.10 6.10 -1.20
CA VAL A 196 10.68 5.07 -2.06
C VAL A 196 10.69 5.61 -3.48
N THR A 197 11.86 5.66 -4.09
CA THR A 197 12.04 6.02 -5.49
C THR A 197 12.88 4.95 -6.18
N PRO A 198 12.95 4.90 -7.52
CA PRO A 198 13.79 3.93 -8.22
C PRO A 198 15.27 3.99 -7.82
N GLU A 199 15.77 5.16 -7.39
CA GLU A 199 17.18 5.40 -7.13
C GLU A 199 17.53 5.24 -5.64
N GLN A 200 16.61 5.56 -4.73
CA GLN A 200 16.89 5.56 -3.29
C GLN A 200 15.64 5.41 -2.42
N THR A 201 15.90 5.09 -1.16
CA THR A 201 14.89 5.07 -0.11
C THR A 201 15.35 5.98 1.03
N GLY A 202 14.43 6.74 1.60
CA GLY A 202 14.70 7.60 2.75
C GLY A 202 13.50 7.68 3.66
N GLN A 203 13.72 8.09 4.91
CA GLN A 203 12.68 8.21 5.93
C GLN A 203 12.26 9.67 6.11
N LEU A 204 10.97 9.87 6.33
CA LEU A 204 10.38 11.13 6.78
C LEU A 204 10.13 11.06 8.28
N THR A 205 10.20 12.19 8.95
CA THR A 205 9.71 12.30 10.33
C THR A 205 8.18 12.22 10.36
N GLU A 206 7.59 12.03 11.54
CA GLU A 206 6.13 12.02 11.73
C GLU A 206 5.47 13.28 11.13
N SER A 207 5.95 14.48 11.52
CA SER A 207 5.39 15.74 11.02
C SER A 207 5.59 15.92 9.51
N GLN A 208 6.73 15.49 8.95
CA GLN A 208 6.96 15.49 7.50
C GLN A 208 6.05 14.49 6.78
N THR A 209 5.79 13.33 7.37
CA THR A 209 4.86 12.34 6.85
C THR A 209 3.44 12.90 6.74
N GLU A 210 2.93 13.49 7.83
CA GLU A 210 1.61 14.10 7.85
C GLU A 210 1.51 15.28 6.85
N MET A 211 2.56 16.11 6.76
CA MET A 211 2.59 17.21 5.79
C MET A 211 2.60 16.69 4.34
N ALA A 212 3.38 15.67 4.07
CA ALA A 212 3.47 15.09 2.73
C ALA A 212 2.13 14.45 2.29
N LEU A 213 1.43 13.79 3.20
CA LEU A 213 0.09 13.25 2.97
C LEU A 213 -0.93 14.37 2.76
N LEU A 214 -0.87 15.42 3.58
CA LEU A 214 -1.72 16.60 3.44
C LEU A 214 -1.52 17.25 2.06
N LEU A 215 -0.29 17.44 1.60
CA LEU A 215 0.01 17.98 0.27
C LEU A 215 -0.54 17.12 -0.85
N GLN A 216 -0.48 15.79 -0.72
CA GLN A 216 -1.03 14.86 -1.72
C GLN A 216 -2.57 14.70 -1.61
N GLY A 217 -3.22 15.23 -0.57
CA GLY A 217 -4.64 15.01 -0.28
C GLY A 217 -4.98 13.58 0.07
N LYS A 218 -4.06 12.90 0.72
CA LYS A 218 -4.20 11.55 1.21
C LYS A 218 -4.19 11.55 2.73
N SER A 219 -4.80 10.56 3.35
CA SER A 219 -4.71 10.31 4.78
C SER A 219 -4.73 8.80 5.00
N TRP A 220 -4.01 8.33 6.00
CA TRP A 220 -4.06 6.93 6.42
C TRP A 220 -5.15 6.68 7.47
N THR A 221 -5.89 7.71 7.83
CA THR A 221 -7.04 7.60 8.71
C THR A 221 -8.34 7.77 7.93
N ASP A 222 -9.39 7.07 8.34
CA ASP A 222 -10.73 7.15 7.72
C ASP A 222 -11.33 8.55 7.85
N THR A 223 -10.91 9.32 8.85
CA THR A 223 -11.40 10.67 9.10
C THR A 223 -10.87 11.70 8.10
N GLY A 224 -9.78 11.39 7.39
CA GLY A 224 -9.07 12.33 6.53
C GLY A 224 -8.40 13.48 7.32
N GLU A 225 -8.18 13.29 8.61
CA GLU A 225 -7.52 14.24 9.49
C GLU A 225 -6.02 14.00 9.54
N HIS A 226 -5.26 15.10 9.63
CA HIS A 226 -3.83 15.13 9.83
C HIS A 226 -3.53 15.69 11.21
N ARG A 227 -2.55 15.12 11.89
CA ARG A 227 -2.16 15.50 13.24
C ARG A 227 -0.74 16.04 13.25
N PHE A 228 -0.56 17.23 13.77
CA PHE A 228 0.74 17.89 13.90
C PHE A 228 1.03 18.16 15.36
N ALA A 229 2.21 17.77 15.82
CA ALA A 229 2.77 18.17 17.10
C ALA A 229 3.67 19.39 16.85
N LEU A 230 3.09 20.60 16.90
CA LEU A 230 3.81 21.86 16.73
C LEU A 230 4.35 22.35 18.08
N GLU A 231 5.36 23.23 18.06
CA GLU A 231 5.86 23.89 19.29
C GLU A 231 4.74 24.70 19.96
N ALA A 232 3.91 25.34 19.16
CA ALA A 232 2.74 26.08 19.61
C ALA A 232 1.61 25.20 20.19
N GLY A 233 1.68 23.87 20.05
CA GLY A 233 0.72 22.89 20.54
C GLY A 233 0.16 21.95 19.48
N PRO A 234 -0.59 20.91 19.89
CA PRO A 234 -1.12 19.92 18.97
C PRO A 234 -2.21 20.52 18.07
N LEU A 235 -2.13 20.21 16.76
CA LEU A 235 -3.04 20.72 15.75
C LEU A 235 -3.65 19.56 14.95
N ARG A 236 -4.97 19.62 14.71
CA ARG A 236 -5.69 18.69 13.85
C ARG A 236 -6.22 19.43 12.65
N LEU A 237 -5.84 18.97 11.46
CA LEU A 237 -6.19 19.61 10.20
C LEU A 237 -6.90 18.66 9.26
N ARG A 238 -7.81 19.21 8.48
CA ARG A 238 -8.34 18.60 7.27
C ARG A 238 -8.06 19.51 6.08
N ARG A 239 -7.42 18.95 5.05
CA ARG A 239 -7.10 19.71 3.84
C ARG A 239 -8.38 20.13 3.11
N THR A 240 -8.41 21.37 2.65
CA THR A 240 -9.44 21.87 1.74
C THR A 240 -8.91 22.16 0.35
N PHE A 241 -7.67 22.68 0.28
CA PHE A 241 -7.03 23.03 -0.99
C PHE A 241 -5.50 22.95 -0.87
N CYS A 242 -4.86 22.52 -1.96
CA CYS A 242 -3.42 22.70 -2.16
C CYS A 242 -3.20 23.05 -3.63
N GLY A 243 -2.44 24.11 -3.89
CA GLY A 243 -2.10 24.56 -5.22
C GLY A 243 -0.65 25.00 -5.30
N VAL A 244 -0.12 24.98 -6.52
CA VAL A 244 1.25 25.45 -6.84
C VAL A 244 1.11 26.66 -7.75
N GLU A 245 1.81 27.73 -7.43
CA GLU A 245 1.95 28.91 -8.25
C GLU A 245 3.44 29.20 -8.48
N ARG A 246 3.77 29.82 -9.62
CA ARG A 246 5.13 30.23 -9.88
C ARG A 246 5.25 31.74 -9.80
N GLU A 247 6.14 32.21 -8.96
CA GLU A 247 6.48 33.65 -8.80
C GLU A 247 7.93 33.88 -9.26
N GLY A 248 8.11 34.19 -10.54
CA GLY A 248 9.46 34.31 -11.14
C GLY A 248 10.18 32.96 -11.17
N GLU A 249 11.30 32.85 -10.43
CA GLU A 249 12.09 31.61 -10.29
C GLU A 249 11.67 30.76 -9.07
N ARG A 250 10.74 31.26 -8.26
CA ARG A 250 10.28 30.61 -7.03
C ARG A 250 8.95 29.92 -7.24
N PHE A 251 8.68 28.91 -6.42
CA PHE A 251 7.37 28.26 -6.33
C PHE A 251 6.71 28.64 -5.03
N LEU A 252 5.44 29.03 -5.11
CA LEU A 252 4.58 29.27 -3.98
C LEU A 252 3.58 28.11 -3.84
N LEU A 253 3.64 27.42 -2.71
CA LEU A 253 2.69 26.38 -2.35
C LEU A 253 1.60 27.00 -1.47
N ARG A 254 0.37 27.05 -1.97
CA ARG A 254 -0.79 27.51 -1.20
C ARG A 254 -1.51 26.32 -0.60
N VAL A 255 -1.62 26.30 0.72
CA VAL A 255 -2.30 25.24 1.46
C VAL A 255 -3.41 25.85 2.30
N ASN A 256 -4.65 25.48 2.02
CA ASN A 256 -5.78 25.83 2.87
C ASN A 256 -6.23 24.59 3.62
N ALA A 257 -6.40 24.71 4.95
CA ALA A 257 -6.85 23.62 5.79
C ALA A 257 -7.85 24.09 6.84
N LEU A 258 -8.80 23.20 7.18
CA LEU A 258 -9.76 23.40 8.26
C LEU A 258 -9.17 22.85 9.55
N SER A 259 -9.11 23.70 10.56
CA SER A 259 -8.72 23.28 11.91
C SER A 259 -9.92 22.72 12.66
N ARG A 260 -9.70 21.57 13.31
CA ARG A 260 -10.64 20.96 14.26
C ARG A 260 -10.40 21.39 15.69
N ASN A 261 -9.41 22.23 15.91
CA ASN A 261 -9.12 22.76 17.24
C ASN A 261 -10.07 23.93 17.57
N ASN A 262 -10.53 24.01 18.81
CA ASN A 262 -11.38 25.13 19.27
C ASN A 262 -10.65 26.48 19.21
N ALA A 263 -9.33 26.47 19.41
CA ALA A 263 -8.46 27.63 19.25
C ALA A 263 -7.26 27.26 18.38
N LEU A 264 -6.88 28.16 17.49
CA LEU A 264 -5.64 28.01 16.72
C LEU A 264 -4.47 28.44 17.61
N PRO A 265 -3.40 27.61 17.72
CA PRO A 265 -2.18 28.04 18.39
C PRO A 265 -1.60 29.29 17.70
N ALA A 266 -1.01 30.18 18.46
CA ALA A 266 -0.25 31.30 17.91
C ALA A 266 0.91 30.74 17.08
N ASP A 267 1.24 31.39 15.97
CA ASP A 267 2.32 31.02 15.05
C ASP A 267 2.20 29.66 14.32
N ALA A 268 1.06 28.93 14.48
CA ALA A 268 0.85 27.64 13.85
C ALA A 268 0.95 27.69 12.32
N GLU A 269 0.50 28.77 11.68
CA GLU A 269 0.62 28.95 10.23
C GLU A 269 2.08 29.06 9.82
N ALA A 270 2.90 29.85 10.54
CA ALA A 270 4.32 30.02 10.25
C ALA A 270 5.12 28.70 10.43
N GLU A 271 4.81 27.93 11.49
CA GLU A 271 5.44 26.63 11.70
C GLU A 271 5.07 25.63 10.58
N LEU A 272 3.79 25.63 10.15
CA LEU A 272 3.35 24.77 9.04
C LEU A 272 3.95 25.21 7.69
N GLU A 273 4.12 26.50 7.45
CA GLU A 273 4.82 27.00 6.24
C GLU A 273 6.26 26.51 6.17
N ALA A 274 6.98 26.61 7.30
CA ALA A 274 8.35 26.12 7.40
C ALA A 274 8.41 24.60 7.19
N LEU A 275 7.53 23.83 7.86
CA LEU A 275 7.43 22.39 7.74
C LEU A 275 7.06 21.97 6.31
N CYS A 276 6.14 22.69 5.66
CA CYS A 276 5.75 22.43 4.26
C CYS A 276 6.95 22.56 3.32
N ALA A 277 7.67 23.67 3.39
CA ALA A 277 8.84 23.92 2.55
C ALA A 277 9.97 22.91 2.83
N ASP A 278 10.19 22.53 4.08
CA ASP A 278 11.19 21.53 4.46
C ASP A 278 10.81 20.14 3.95
N THR A 279 9.57 19.73 4.12
CA THR A 279 9.05 18.44 3.63
C THR A 279 9.22 18.30 2.11
N VAL A 280 8.87 19.34 1.35
CA VAL A 280 9.04 19.30 -0.11
C VAL A 280 10.50 19.21 -0.49
N ARG A 281 11.40 19.99 0.14
CA ARG A 281 12.85 19.90 -0.09
C ARG A 281 13.41 18.52 0.26
N ARG A 282 12.96 17.94 1.39
CA ARG A 282 13.38 16.60 1.80
C ARG A 282 12.96 15.55 0.78
N CYS A 283 11.69 15.55 0.34
CA CYS A 283 11.20 14.64 -0.69
C CYS A 283 11.93 14.84 -2.03
N TRP A 284 12.16 16.08 -2.43
CA TRP A 284 12.92 16.39 -3.64
C TRP A 284 14.33 15.82 -3.61
N THR A 285 15.05 15.97 -2.49
CA THR A 285 16.38 15.39 -2.28
C THR A 285 16.36 13.87 -2.37
N LEU A 286 15.25 13.24 -1.98
CA LEU A 286 15.02 11.82 -2.10
C LEU A 286 14.48 11.40 -3.49
N GLY A 287 14.42 12.32 -4.46
CA GLY A 287 14.00 12.03 -5.83
C GLY A 287 12.47 12.01 -6.03
N LEU A 288 11.67 12.49 -5.07
CA LEU A 288 10.23 12.52 -5.13
C LEU A 288 9.67 13.94 -5.19
N ASP A 289 9.01 14.29 -6.30
CA ASP A 289 8.26 15.55 -6.44
C ASP A 289 6.81 15.38 -5.91
N ILE A 290 6.64 15.54 -4.60
CA ILE A 290 5.34 15.37 -3.94
C ILE A 290 4.31 16.46 -4.24
N SER A 291 4.76 17.63 -4.67
CA SER A 291 3.91 18.79 -4.96
C SER A 291 3.64 18.97 -6.44
N GLY A 292 4.27 18.18 -7.32
CA GLY A 292 4.08 18.26 -8.76
C GLY A 292 4.70 19.51 -9.40
N LEU A 293 5.81 20.03 -8.85
CA LEU A 293 6.50 21.23 -9.35
C LEU A 293 6.93 21.05 -10.81
N GLY A 294 7.50 19.88 -11.13
CA GLY A 294 7.91 19.56 -12.50
C GLY A 294 6.73 19.49 -13.46
N ALA A 295 5.62 18.89 -13.03
CA ALA A 295 4.41 18.85 -13.83
C ALA A 295 3.79 20.24 -14.04
N HIS A 296 3.76 21.07 -12.97
CA HIS A 296 3.27 22.45 -13.06
C HIS A 296 4.12 23.28 -14.04
N GLN A 297 5.44 23.16 -13.99
CA GLN A 297 6.32 23.83 -14.93
C GLN A 297 6.08 23.32 -16.36
N ALA A 298 6.00 22.00 -16.56
CA ALA A 298 5.79 21.42 -17.88
C ALA A 298 4.49 21.88 -18.53
N LEU A 299 3.39 21.99 -17.77
CA LEU A 299 2.13 22.52 -18.26
C LEU A 299 2.22 23.97 -18.73
N ARG A 300 3.07 24.77 -18.11
CA ARG A 300 3.25 26.17 -18.47
C ARG A 300 4.23 26.38 -19.62
N ASP A 301 5.38 25.69 -19.56
CA ASP A 301 6.51 25.92 -20.48
C ASP A 301 6.47 24.97 -21.69
N GLY A 302 5.54 24.00 -21.70
CA GLY A 302 5.35 23.04 -22.80
C GLY A 302 6.36 21.89 -22.82
N HIS A 303 7.28 21.81 -21.86
CA HIS A 303 8.26 20.74 -21.75
C HIS A 303 8.70 20.49 -20.30
N PHE A 304 9.10 19.25 -20.00
CA PHE A 304 9.64 18.86 -18.69
C PHE A 304 11.12 19.29 -18.57
N ALA A 305 11.38 20.46 -18.00
CA ALA A 305 12.73 20.94 -17.71
C ALA A 305 13.13 20.70 -16.25
N LEU A 306 12.17 20.75 -15.32
CA LEU A 306 12.40 20.60 -13.90
C LEU A 306 12.12 19.15 -13.49
N THR A 307 13.14 18.49 -12.99
CA THR A 307 13.08 17.13 -12.44
C THR A 307 13.77 17.08 -11.09
N THR A 308 13.52 16.08 -10.29
CA THR A 308 14.19 15.90 -8.98
C THR A 308 15.70 15.67 -9.07
N LYS A 309 16.25 15.47 -10.29
CA LYS A 309 17.70 15.45 -10.55
C LYS A 309 18.34 16.85 -10.56
N ASN A 310 17.52 17.88 -10.72
CA ASN A 310 17.96 19.26 -10.62
C ASN A 310 18.05 19.69 -9.15
N VAL A 311 18.77 20.79 -8.91
CA VAL A 311 18.73 21.45 -7.60
C VAL A 311 17.27 21.79 -7.25
N CYS A 312 16.87 21.54 -6.02
CA CYS A 312 15.54 21.90 -5.56
C CYS A 312 15.31 23.40 -5.77
N PRO A 313 14.23 23.80 -6.46
CA PRO A 313 13.93 25.22 -6.63
C PRO A 313 13.63 25.89 -5.29
N GLU A 314 13.70 27.21 -5.25
CA GLU A 314 13.28 27.94 -4.06
C GLU A 314 11.77 27.78 -3.87
N ILE A 315 11.39 27.28 -2.69
CA ILE A 315 10.01 26.97 -2.34
C ILE A 315 9.60 27.87 -1.17
N ARG A 316 8.49 28.54 -1.32
CA ARG A 316 7.77 29.26 -0.27
C ARG A 316 6.40 28.61 -0.06
N ALA A 317 5.95 28.52 1.16
CA ALA A 317 4.61 28.08 1.49
C ALA A 317 3.77 29.27 2.01
N ASP A 318 2.49 29.25 1.73
CA ASP A 318 1.45 30.14 2.27
C ASP A 318 0.34 29.23 2.81
N VAL A 319 0.30 29.07 4.12
CA VAL A 319 -0.66 28.18 4.81
C VAL A 319 -1.73 29.02 5.46
N LYS A 320 -2.99 28.76 5.13
CA LYS A 320 -4.15 29.40 5.72
C LYS A 320 -5.00 28.43 6.48
N LEU A 321 -5.15 28.68 7.76
CA LEU A 321 -5.96 27.91 8.67
C LEU A 321 -7.34 28.55 8.83
N MET A 322 -8.38 27.80 8.51
CA MET A 322 -9.77 28.19 8.72
C MET A 322 -10.32 27.43 9.92
N LYS A 323 -11.12 28.08 10.73
CA LYS A 323 -11.85 27.42 11.82
C LYS A 323 -13.06 26.69 11.26
N CYS A 324 -13.33 25.50 11.79
CA CYS A 324 -14.56 24.75 11.53
C CYS A 324 -15.75 25.39 12.21
#